data_f3f6a6bbde6a4a446f9cfa61b9a5c293
#
_entry.id   f3f6a6bbde6a4a446f9cfa61b9a5c293
#
_cell.length_a   1.000
_cell.length_b   1.000
_cell.length_c   1.000
_cell.angle_alpha   90.00
_cell.angle_beta   90.00
_cell.angle_gamma   90.00
#
_symmetry.space_group_name_H-M   'P 1'
#
loop_
_entity.id
_entity.type
_entity.pdbx_description
1 polymer ?
#
loop_
_entity_poly.entity_id
_entity_poly.type
_entity_poly.pdbx_seq_one_letter_code
_entity_poly.pdbx_strand_id
1 'polypeptide(L)'
;MTTATSALRTLFLSLLALASLPAAETPAANTATSPAPMPTPKIEKATFGAGCFWGVEYNFRRVPGVIDAACGFAGGGVDHPSYRQVCTDKTGHAEVVQVTFDPSKVSYRQLVDFFFRMHNPTQVNRQGPDYGTQYRSVIFVHSPEQRKVAEELKASLQASKKYAEPIATQIEEAKPFWKAEEYHQRYFEKNGGPTCHVTEF
;
A
#
# COMPACT_ATOMS: atom_id res chain seq x y z
N MET A 1 57.59 -47.33 -61.30
CA MET A 1 58.81 -46.59 -61.67
C MET A 1 59.24 -45.90 -60.43
N THR A 2 60.16 -46.50 -59.76
CA THR A 2 61.54 -46.09 -59.48
C THR A 2 61.64 -44.85 -58.62
N THR A 3 62.14 -44.90 -57.50
CA THR A 3 63.43 -45.14 -56.84
C THR A 3 63.67 -43.85 -55.95
N ALA A 4 64.32 -43.73 -54.95
CA ALA A 4 65.19 -44.47 -54.08
C ALA A 4 65.63 -43.59 -52.94
N THR A 5 65.82 -44.18 -51.78
CA THR A 5 66.93 -44.05 -50.85
C THR A 5 67.62 -42.70 -50.66
N SER A 6 67.79 -42.24 -49.40
CA SER A 6 69.10 -42.25 -48.76
C SER A 6 69.05 -41.89 -47.29
N ALA A 7 69.72 -42.69 -46.53
CA ALA A 7 70.04 -42.51 -45.14
C ALA A 7 71.17 -41.52 -44.92
N LEU A 8 71.23 -40.79 -43.84
CA LEU A 8 72.52 -40.52 -43.20
C LEU A 8 72.34 -40.22 -41.66
N ARG A 9 73.19 -40.93 -40.97
CA ARG A 9 73.43 -40.91 -39.52
C ARG A 9 74.04 -39.58 -39.06
N THR A 10 73.82 -39.23 -37.86
CA THR A 10 74.79 -38.87 -36.80
C THR A 10 74.16 -37.81 -35.85
N LEU A 11 74.26 -37.73 -34.63
CA LEU A 11 75.20 -37.97 -33.56
C LEU A 11 74.62 -37.47 -32.26
N PHE A 12 74.82 -38.16 -31.18
CA PHE A 12 74.44 -37.82 -29.81
C PHE A 12 74.95 -36.47 -29.38
N LEU A 13 74.09 -35.70 -28.70
CA LEU A 13 74.58 -34.81 -27.58
C LEU A 13 73.50 -34.71 -26.51
N SER A 14 73.80 -35.35 -25.39
CA SER A 14 72.98 -35.30 -24.19
C SER A 14 73.09 -33.93 -23.54
N LEU A 15 72.00 -33.23 -23.40
CA LEU A 15 71.92 -32.06 -22.56
C LEU A 15 70.89 -32.30 -21.49
N LEU A 16 71.36 -32.40 -20.24
CA LEU A 16 70.55 -32.47 -19.04
C LEU A 16 69.79 -31.10 -18.90
N ALA A 17 68.49 -31.10 -19.10
CA ALA A 17 67.66 -29.98 -18.76
C ALA A 17 67.00 -30.22 -17.42
N LEU A 18 67.34 -29.39 -16.42
CA LEU A 18 66.67 -29.32 -15.11
C LEU A 18 65.19 -28.98 -15.38
N ALA A 19 64.30 -29.91 -14.99
CA ALA A 19 62.88 -29.68 -14.97
C ALA A 19 62.52 -28.81 -13.78
N SER A 20 62.22 -27.54 -14.01
CA SER A 20 61.55 -26.66 -13.06
C SER A 20 60.08 -27.08 -12.94
N LEU A 21 59.67 -27.52 -11.76
CA LEU A 21 58.25 -27.78 -11.45
C LEU A 21 57.51 -26.43 -11.37
N PRO A 22 56.35 -26.29 -12.02
CA PRO A 22 55.49 -25.12 -11.82
C PRO A 22 54.89 -25.18 -10.42
N ALA A 23 54.97 -24.06 -9.69
CA ALA A 23 54.33 -23.85 -8.43
C ALA A 23 52.80 -23.98 -8.58
N ALA A 24 52.20 -24.80 -7.74
CA ALA A 24 50.77 -24.94 -7.67
C ALA A 24 50.09 -23.60 -7.29
N GLU A 25 49.32 -23.03 -8.22
CA GLU A 25 48.46 -21.88 -7.94
C GLU A 25 47.35 -22.34 -6.99
N THR A 26 47.36 -21.75 -5.80
CA THR A 26 46.27 -21.87 -4.82
C THR A 26 45.00 -21.25 -5.40
N PRO A 27 43.84 -21.94 -5.47
CA PRO A 27 42.60 -21.33 -5.96
C PRO A 27 42.22 -20.19 -5.04
N ALA A 28 42.05 -18.98 -5.64
CA ALA A 28 41.55 -17.80 -4.95
C ALA A 28 40.23 -18.10 -4.26
N ALA A 29 40.18 -17.79 -2.96
CA ALA A 29 38.96 -17.93 -2.18
C ALA A 29 37.82 -17.09 -2.81
N ASN A 30 36.76 -17.75 -3.20
CA ASN A 30 35.52 -17.14 -3.63
C ASN A 30 34.96 -16.33 -2.44
N THR A 31 35.18 -15.02 -2.44
CA THR A 31 34.49 -14.09 -1.55
C THR A 31 33.03 -14.10 -1.94
N ALA A 32 32.23 -14.92 -1.22
CA ALA A 32 30.79 -14.89 -1.31
C ALA A 32 30.33 -13.46 -0.93
N THR A 33 29.94 -12.68 -1.94
CA THR A 33 29.31 -11.38 -1.75
C THR A 33 28.02 -11.63 -0.98
N SER A 34 27.95 -11.18 0.27
CA SER A 34 26.74 -11.21 1.08
C SER A 34 25.62 -10.51 0.30
N PRO A 35 24.43 -11.11 0.14
CA PRO A 35 23.33 -10.47 -0.55
C PRO A 35 23.02 -9.13 0.13
N ALA A 36 22.90 -8.06 -0.68
CA ALA A 36 22.51 -6.75 -0.18
C ALA A 36 21.20 -6.85 0.62
N PRO A 37 21.06 -6.11 1.74
CA PRO A 37 19.84 -6.16 2.53
C PRO A 37 18.66 -5.76 1.65
N MET A 38 17.63 -6.61 1.62
CA MET A 38 16.39 -6.34 0.89
C MET A 38 15.79 -5.04 1.43
N PRO A 39 15.35 -4.12 0.54
CA PRO A 39 14.71 -2.88 0.99
C PRO A 39 13.49 -3.24 1.85
N THR A 40 13.43 -2.67 3.05
CA THR A 40 12.27 -2.80 3.94
C THR A 40 11.04 -2.31 3.19
N PRO A 41 9.93 -3.06 3.13
CA PRO A 41 8.74 -2.61 2.44
C PRO A 41 8.29 -1.26 3.00
N LYS A 42 8.17 -0.26 2.14
CA LYS A 42 7.65 1.05 2.53
C LYS A 42 6.16 0.89 2.82
N ILE A 43 5.77 0.96 4.08
CA ILE A 43 4.37 0.92 4.51
C ILE A 43 3.83 2.34 4.53
N GLU A 44 2.64 2.56 3.97
CA GLU A 44 1.98 3.86 3.91
C GLU A 44 0.62 3.83 4.62
N LYS A 45 0.11 5.04 4.90
CA LYS A 45 -1.21 5.24 5.50
C LYS A 45 -2.12 6.03 4.58
N ALA A 46 -3.42 5.70 4.62
CA ALA A 46 -4.51 6.46 4.01
C ALA A 46 -5.66 6.55 5.02
N THR A 47 -6.43 7.65 5.01
CA THR A 47 -7.53 7.82 5.97
C THR A 47 -8.78 8.28 5.24
N PHE A 48 -9.88 7.55 5.43
CA PHE A 48 -11.13 7.71 4.68
C PHE A 48 -12.35 7.74 5.60
N GLY A 49 -13.25 8.70 5.38
CA GLY A 49 -14.59 8.73 5.96
C GLY A 49 -15.63 8.59 4.86
N ALA A 50 -16.52 7.62 4.98
CA ALA A 50 -17.54 7.28 3.99
C ALA A 50 -18.84 6.77 4.66
N GLY A 51 -19.30 7.44 5.70
CA GLY A 51 -20.41 7.00 6.53
C GLY A 51 -19.95 6.10 7.69
N CYS A 52 -20.80 5.16 8.10
CA CYS A 52 -20.50 4.24 9.20
C CYS A 52 -19.19 3.47 8.98
N PHE A 53 -18.23 3.68 9.87
CA PHE A 53 -16.87 3.13 9.75
C PHE A 53 -16.79 1.60 9.83
N TRP A 54 -17.81 0.91 10.37
CA TRP A 54 -17.83 -0.56 10.38
C TRP A 54 -17.82 -1.16 8.97
N GLY A 55 -18.66 -0.61 8.08
CA GLY A 55 -18.70 -1.02 6.68
C GLY A 55 -17.44 -0.62 5.91
N VAL A 56 -16.94 0.58 6.18
CA VAL A 56 -15.71 1.11 5.56
C VAL A 56 -14.50 0.24 5.95
N GLU A 57 -14.33 -0.08 7.23
CA GLU A 57 -13.27 -0.97 7.73
C GLU A 57 -13.35 -2.36 7.09
N TYR A 58 -14.53 -2.97 7.11
CA TYR A 58 -14.76 -4.30 6.57
C TYR A 58 -14.36 -4.41 5.09
N ASN A 59 -14.70 -3.40 4.29
CA ASN A 59 -14.37 -3.38 2.87
C ASN A 59 -12.85 -3.18 2.64
N PHE A 60 -12.22 -2.20 3.31
CA PHE A 60 -10.79 -1.96 3.13
C PHE A 60 -9.93 -3.12 3.60
N ARG A 61 -10.30 -3.81 4.67
CA ARG A 61 -9.56 -5.00 5.16
C ARG A 61 -9.50 -6.13 4.13
N ARG A 62 -10.42 -6.18 3.20
CA ARG A 62 -10.51 -7.20 2.14
C ARG A 62 -9.73 -6.85 0.88
N VAL A 63 -9.19 -5.64 0.79
CA VAL A 63 -8.39 -5.20 -0.35
C VAL A 63 -7.01 -5.85 -0.31
N PRO A 64 -6.61 -6.60 -1.35
CA PRO A 64 -5.27 -7.17 -1.43
C PRO A 64 -4.20 -6.07 -1.34
N GLY A 65 -3.24 -6.22 -0.42
CA GLY A 65 -2.21 -5.21 -0.18
C GLY A 65 -2.49 -4.29 1.01
N VAL A 66 -3.72 -4.27 1.53
CA VAL A 66 -4.02 -3.66 2.83
C VAL A 66 -3.51 -4.59 3.93
N ILE A 67 -2.70 -4.04 4.83
CA ILE A 67 -2.09 -4.74 5.96
C ILE A 67 -3.01 -4.66 7.18
N ASP A 68 -3.58 -3.48 7.41
CA ASP A 68 -4.52 -3.24 8.50
C ASP A 68 -5.46 -2.07 8.16
N ALA A 69 -6.64 -2.09 8.78
CA ALA A 69 -7.59 -0.99 8.74
C ALA A 69 -8.22 -0.85 10.14
N ALA A 70 -8.24 0.36 10.67
CA ALA A 70 -8.72 0.64 12.02
C ALA A 70 -9.79 1.73 12.01
N CYS A 71 -10.91 1.48 12.68
CA CYS A 71 -11.94 2.48 12.93
C CYS A 71 -11.45 3.56 13.90
N GLY A 72 -11.80 4.81 13.66
CA GLY A 72 -11.45 5.92 14.50
C GLY A 72 -12.13 7.22 14.11
N PHE A 73 -11.62 8.31 14.68
CA PHE A 73 -12.14 9.66 14.52
C PHE A 73 -11.03 10.60 14.07
N ALA A 74 -11.34 11.51 13.15
CA ALA A 74 -10.41 12.53 12.69
C ALA A 74 -11.13 13.80 12.24
N GLY A 75 -10.39 14.91 12.12
CA GLY A 75 -10.86 16.17 11.55
C GLY A 75 -11.51 17.13 12.57
N GLY A 76 -11.91 16.67 13.75
CA GLY A 76 -12.52 17.50 14.79
C GLY A 76 -11.53 18.22 15.70
N GLY A 77 -12.06 18.91 16.68
CA GLY A 77 -11.31 19.74 17.65
C GLY A 77 -11.23 19.17 19.06
N VAL A 78 -11.75 17.96 19.30
CA VAL A 78 -11.72 17.32 20.62
C VAL A 78 -10.66 16.24 20.63
N ASP A 79 -9.73 16.34 21.57
CA ASP A 79 -8.70 15.32 21.74
C ASP A 79 -9.27 14.09 22.47
N HIS A 80 -8.85 12.90 22.01
CA HIS A 80 -9.30 11.60 22.56
C HIS A 80 -10.83 11.49 22.69
N PRO A 81 -11.61 11.79 21.62
CA PRO A 81 -13.06 11.75 21.72
C PRO A 81 -13.53 10.31 21.91
N SER A 82 -14.54 10.12 22.76
CA SER A 82 -15.30 8.88 22.80
C SER A 82 -16.32 8.82 21.67
N TYR A 83 -16.74 7.62 21.27
CA TYR A 83 -17.83 7.43 20.30
C TYR A 83 -19.09 8.23 20.67
N ARG A 84 -19.48 8.18 21.96
CA ARG A 84 -20.64 8.94 22.45
C ARG A 84 -20.52 10.45 22.23
N GLN A 85 -19.33 11.02 22.38
CA GLN A 85 -19.10 12.45 22.10
C GLN A 85 -19.22 12.74 20.60
N VAL A 86 -18.65 11.89 19.74
CA VAL A 86 -18.75 12.06 18.27
C VAL A 86 -20.19 12.00 17.82
N CYS A 87 -20.99 11.08 18.34
CA CYS A 87 -22.43 10.97 18.05
C CYS A 87 -23.27 12.19 18.45
N THR A 88 -22.73 13.13 19.22
CA THR A 88 -23.44 14.40 19.51
C THR A 88 -23.41 15.39 18.36
N ASP A 89 -22.64 15.12 17.29
CA ASP A 89 -22.37 16.01 16.15
C ASP A 89 -21.68 17.35 16.53
N LYS A 90 -21.12 17.45 17.75
CA LYS A 90 -20.50 18.68 18.28
C LYS A 90 -18.97 18.66 18.29
N THR A 91 -18.35 17.53 18.04
CA THR A 91 -16.89 17.38 18.09
C THR A 91 -16.21 17.82 16.79
N GLY A 92 -16.95 17.88 15.68
CA GLY A 92 -16.42 18.11 14.34
C GLY A 92 -15.65 16.91 13.74
N HIS A 93 -15.52 15.81 14.50
CA HIS A 93 -14.89 14.60 13.98
C HIS A 93 -15.76 13.87 12.95
N ALA A 94 -15.11 13.29 11.93
CA ALA A 94 -15.72 12.25 11.11
C ALA A 94 -15.41 10.87 11.70
N GLU A 95 -16.34 9.91 11.52
CA GLU A 95 -16.02 8.50 11.56
C GLU A 95 -15.13 8.17 10.37
N VAL A 96 -13.95 7.64 10.64
CA VAL A 96 -12.97 7.33 9.61
C VAL A 96 -12.33 5.96 9.81
N VAL A 97 -11.76 5.45 8.72
CA VAL A 97 -10.90 4.27 8.76
C VAL A 97 -9.50 4.69 8.34
N GLN A 98 -8.52 4.44 9.21
CA GLN A 98 -7.11 4.56 8.85
C GLN A 98 -6.62 3.22 8.29
N VAL A 99 -6.25 3.22 7.02
CA VAL A 99 -5.75 2.07 6.26
C VAL A 99 -4.23 2.11 6.25
N THR A 100 -3.61 1.01 6.65
CA THR A 100 -2.17 0.75 6.52
C THR A 100 -1.97 -0.20 5.35
N PHE A 101 -1.17 0.16 4.36
CA PHE A 101 -1.05 -0.62 3.13
C PHE A 101 0.39 -0.71 2.61
N ASP A 102 0.64 -1.75 1.80
CA ASP A 102 1.88 -1.96 1.06
C ASP A 102 1.73 -1.37 -0.35
N PRO A 103 2.39 -0.23 -0.66
CA PRO A 103 2.26 0.43 -1.95
C PRO A 103 2.84 -0.38 -3.12
N SER A 104 3.60 -1.43 -2.85
CA SER A 104 4.05 -2.37 -3.89
C SER A 104 2.95 -3.35 -4.33
N LYS A 105 1.89 -3.52 -3.54
CA LYS A 105 0.76 -4.43 -3.79
C LYS A 105 -0.51 -3.69 -4.18
N VAL A 106 -0.79 -2.56 -3.56
CA VAL A 106 -1.93 -1.71 -3.87
C VAL A 106 -1.52 -0.24 -3.81
N SER A 107 -1.77 0.52 -4.87
CA SER A 107 -1.44 1.94 -4.90
C SER A 107 -2.48 2.78 -4.15
N TYR A 108 -2.07 3.97 -3.67
CA TYR A 108 -3.00 4.93 -3.07
C TYR A 108 -4.14 5.30 -4.05
N ARG A 109 -3.85 5.43 -5.36
CA ARG A 109 -4.86 5.69 -6.40
C ARG A 109 -5.95 4.61 -6.43
N GLN A 110 -5.58 3.34 -6.32
CA GLN A 110 -6.55 2.23 -6.28
C GLN A 110 -7.41 2.28 -5.01
N LEU A 111 -6.82 2.65 -3.86
CA LEU A 111 -7.59 2.83 -2.63
C LEU A 111 -8.58 3.99 -2.72
N VAL A 112 -8.21 5.12 -3.34
CA VAL A 112 -9.12 6.25 -3.57
C VAL A 112 -10.20 5.90 -4.59
N ASP A 113 -9.87 5.18 -5.65
CA ASP A 113 -10.88 4.69 -6.61
C ASP A 113 -11.88 3.75 -5.92
N PHE A 114 -11.39 2.82 -5.12
CA PHE A 114 -12.24 1.93 -4.32
C PHE A 114 -13.13 2.71 -3.35
N PHE A 115 -12.58 3.71 -2.64
CA PHE A 115 -13.34 4.61 -1.77
C PHE A 115 -14.52 5.26 -2.51
N PHE A 116 -14.30 5.81 -3.70
CA PHE A 116 -15.37 6.43 -4.49
C PHE A 116 -16.42 5.43 -5.02
N ARG A 117 -16.07 4.15 -5.14
CA ARG A 117 -17.02 3.11 -5.58
C ARG A 117 -17.87 2.56 -4.45
N MET A 118 -17.37 2.58 -3.21
CA MET A 118 -18.03 1.91 -2.08
C MET A 118 -19.13 2.72 -1.40
N HIS A 119 -19.32 4.00 -1.73
CA HIS A 119 -20.32 4.87 -1.12
C HIS A 119 -20.87 5.88 -2.12
N ASN A 120 -21.89 6.64 -1.71
CA ASN A 120 -22.38 7.77 -2.51
C ASN A 120 -21.62 9.06 -2.14
N PRO A 121 -20.67 9.53 -2.97
CA PRO A 121 -19.82 10.67 -2.64
C PRO A 121 -20.52 12.03 -2.80
N THR A 122 -21.79 12.07 -3.20
CA THR A 122 -22.54 13.33 -3.38
C THR A 122 -23.34 13.74 -2.15
N GLN A 123 -23.48 12.83 -1.16
CA GLN A 123 -24.25 13.11 0.04
C GLN A 123 -23.48 14.01 1.01
N VAL A 124 -24.10 15.10 1.44
CA VAL A 124 -23.53 16.06 2.39
C VAL A 124 -23.93 15.68 3.80
N ASN A 125 -22.94 15.52 4.69
CA ASN A 125 -23.12 15.18 6.11
C ASN A 125 -24.09 14.02 6.37
N ARG A 126 -24.03 13.01 5.50
CA ARG A 126 -24.78 11.77 5.64
C ARG A 126 -24.21 10.69 4.73
N GLN A 127 -24.57 9.43 4.98
CA GLN A 127 -24.40 8.33 4.05
C GLN A 127 -25.54 7.33 4.22
N GLY A 128 -26.34 7.16 3.17
CA GLY A 128 -27.53 6.29 3.25
C GLY A 128 -28.47 6.72 4.37
N PRO A 129 -28.79 5.83 5.34
CA PRO A 129 -29.66 6.13 6.47
C PRO A 129 -28.98 6.93 7.59
N ASP A 130 -27.64 7.02 7.61
CA ASP A 130 -26.87 7.65 8.68
C ASP A 130 -26.76 9.16 8.43
N TYR A 131 -27.25 9.97 9.36
CA TYR A 131 -27.25 11.43 9.31
C TYR A 131 -26.34 12.03 10.38
N GLY A 132 -25.59 13.06 10.02
CA GLY A 132 -24.67 13.81 10.88
C GLY A 132 -23.33 14.09 10.21
N THR A 133 -22.62 15.11 10.68
CA THR A 133 -21.31 15.50 10.12
C THR A 133 -20.26 14.40 10.29
N GLN A 134 -20.44 13.52 11.28
CA GLN A 134 -19.56 12.36 11.49
C GLN A 134 -19.62 11.36 10.32
N TYR A 135 -20.70 11.34 9.55
CA TYR A 135 -20.86 10.42 8.40
C TYR A 135 -20.52 11.05 7.05
N ARG A 136 -19.86 12.21 7.07
CA ARG A 136 -19.49 12.92 5.83
C ARG A 136 -18.48 12.13 4.99
N SER A 137 -18.54 12.34 3.68
CA SER A 137 -17.52 11.84 2.75
C SER A 137 -16.28 12.71 2.85
N VAL A 138 -15.14 12.13 3.27
CA VAL A 138 -13.87 12.86 3.45
C VAL A 138 -12.66 11.97 3.23
N ILE A 139 -11.62 12.53 2.63
CA ILE A 139 -10.28 11.94 2.50
C ILE A 139 -9.32 12.83 3.28
N PHE A 140 -8.63 12.26 4.28
CA PHE A 140 -7.53 12.92 4.98
C PHE A 140 -6.21 12.49 4.35
N VAL A 141 -5.52 13.43 3.71
CA VAL A 141 -4.29 13.17 2.94
C VAL A 141 -3.05 13.33 3.82
N HIS A 142 -2.12 12.39 3.72
CA HIS A 142 -0.89 12.32 4.52
C HIS A 142 0.32 12.89 3.78
N SER A 143 0.19 13.27 2.51
CA SER A 143 1.25 13.88 1.72
C SER A 143 0.69 14.69 0.54
N PRO A 144 1.50 15.61 -0.05
CA PRO A 144 1.12 16.33 -1.26
C PRO A 144 0.78 15.41 -2.45
N GLU A 145 1.46 14.25 -2.56
CA GLU A 145 1.22 13.26 -3.61
C GLU A 145 -0.16 12.63 -3.44
N GLN A 146 -0.54 12.28 -2.19
CA GLN A 146 -1.89 11.79 -1.89
C GLN A 146 -2.96 12.83 -2.21
N ARG A 147 -2.74 14.10 -1.87
CA ARG A 147 -3.63 15.19 -2.22
C ARG A 147 -3.85 15.28 -3.71
N LYS A 148 -2.78 15.32 -4.49
CA LYS A 148 -2.83 15.36 -5.95
C LYS A 148 -3.67 14.22 -6.53
N VAL A 149 -3.42 12.98 -6.09
CA VAL A 149 -4.17 11.79 -6.56
C VAL A 149 -5.66 11.89 -6.19
N ALA A 150 -5.98 12.30 -4.97
CA ALA A 150 -7.37 12.41 -4.51
C ALA A 150 -8.14 13.49 -5.31
N GLU A 151 -7.53 14.65 -5.53
CA GLU A 151 -8.11 15.76 -6.31
C GLU A 151 -8.30 15.38 -7.78
N GLU A 152 -7.32 14.73 -8.42
CA GLU A 152 -7.43 14.24 -9.79
C GLU A 152 -8.59 13.25 -9.97
N LEU A 153 -8.70 12.27 -9.06
CA LEU A 153 -9.78 11.27 -9.13
C LEU A 153 -11.15 11.90 -8.87
N LYS A 154 -11.27 12.79 -7.89
CA LYS A 154 -12.50 13.55 -7.64
C LYS A 154 -12.91 14.37 -8.86
N ALA A 155 -11.97 15.11 -9.48
CA ALA A 155 -12.22 15.91 -10.66
C ALA A 155 -12.63 15.05 -11.87
N SER A 156 -11.93 13.92 -12.08
CA SER A 156 -12.27 12.96 -13.15
C SER A 156 -13.66 12.38 -12.95
N LEU A 157 -14.01 12.00 -11.72
CA LEU A 157 -15.33 11.46 -11.40
C LEU A 157 -16.43 12.50 -11.58
N GLN A 158 -16.18 13.75 -11.19
CA GLN A 158 -17.11 14.87 -11.44
C GLN A 158 -17.32 15.11 -12.92
N ALA A 159 -16.24 15.09 -13.72
CA ALA A 159 -16.29 15.31 -15.17
C ALA A 159 -16.98 14.16 -15.92
N SER A 160 -16.95 12.94 -15.38
CA SER A 160 -17.60 11.77 -15.98
C SER A 160 -19.13 11.83 -16.00
N LYS A 161 -19.72 12.75 -15.22
CA LYS A 161 -21.19 12.89 -15.02
C LYS A 161 -21.88 11.61 -14.56
N LYS A 162 -21.13 10.72 -13.89
CA LYS A 162 -21.71 9.50 -13.30
C LYS A 162 -22.78 9.80 -12.25
N TYR A 163 -22.62 10.92 -11.54
CA TYR A 163 -23.57 11.41 -10.56
C TYR A 163 -24.26 12.68 -11.07
N ALA A 164 -25.56 12.82 -10.80
CA ALA A 164 -26.32 14.04 -11.14
C ALA A 164 -25.90 15.23 -10.27
N GLU A 165 -25.59 14.94 -9.00
CA GLU A 165 -25.20 15.96 -8.01
C GLU A 165 -23.67 16.11 -7.94
N PRO A 166 -23.17 17.28 -7.51
CA PRO A 166 -21.74 17.49 -7.29
C PRO A 166 -21.15 16.53 -6.26
N ILE A 167 -19.88 16.15 -6.45
CA ILE A 167 -19.13 15.34 -5.50
C ILE A 167 -18.86 16.15 -4.22
N ALA A 168 -19.48 15.76 -3.12
CA ALA A 168 -19.39 16.41 -1.80
C ALA A 168 -18.15 16.01 -1.00
N THR A 169 -17.40 14.99 -1.44
CA THR A 169 -16.20 14.51 -0.75
C THR A 169 -15.24 15.64 -0.44
N GLN A 170 -14.91 15.83 0.83
CA GLN A 170 -13.90 16.78 1.29
C GLN A 170 -12.50 16.16 1.15
N ILE A 171 -11.49 16.98 0.83
CA ILE A 171 -10.07 16.56 0.82
C ILE A 171 -9.33 17.49 1.77
N GLU A 172 -8.93 16.96 2.92
CA GLU A 172 -8.32 17.71 4.02
C GLU A 172 -6.93 17.16 4.35
N GLU A 173 -6.07 17.99 4.96
CA GLU A 173 -4.81 17.50 5.53
C GLU A 173 -5.09 16.56 6.70
N ALA A 174 -4.27 15.49 6.81
CA ALA A 174 -4.37 14.56 7.91
C ALA A 174 -4.15 15.28 9.24
N LYS A 175 -5.12 15.14 10.13
CA LYS A 175 -5.10 15.57 11.53
C LYS A 175 -4.89 14.36 12.43
N PRO A 176 -4.71 14.53 13.75
CA PRO A 176 -4.62 13.40 14.66
C PRO A 176 -5.75 12.40 14.43
N PHE A 177 -5.37 11.13 14.34
CA PHE A 177 -6.30 10.01 14.27
C PHE A 177 -6.47 9.44 15.68
N TRP A 178 -7.70 9.42 16.14
CA TRP A 178 -8.10 8.87 17.43
C TRP A 178 -8.78 7.52 17.19
N LYS A 179 -8.07 6.44 17.54
CA LYS A 179 -8.64 5.09 17.40
C LYS A 179 -9.91 4.97 18.24
N ALA A 180 -11.00 4.49 17.63
CA ALA A 180 -12.25 4.21 18.31
C ALA A 180 -12.08 3.01 19.25
N GLU A 181 -13.01 2.89 20.19
CA GLU A 181 -13.03 1.86 21.22
C GLU A 181 -12.97 0.46 20.61
N GLU A 182 -12.39 -0.50 21.32
CA GLU A 182 -12.06 -1.83 20.79
C GLU A 182 -13.29 -2.61 20.29
N TYR A 183 -14.46 -2.35 20.82
CA TYR A 183 -15.70 -3.01 20.36
C TYR A 183 -16.13 -2.57 18.95
N HIS A 184 -15.62 -1.45 18.43
CA HIS A 184 -15.84 -1.01 17.05
C HIS A 184 -14.91 -1.68 16.04
N GLN A 185 -13.72 -2.12 16.48
CA GLN A 185 -12.74 -2.70 15.59
C GLN A 185 -13.21 -4.08 15.11
N ARG A 186 -13.18 -4.31 13.79
CA ARG A 186 -13.64 -5.56 13.14
C ARG A 186 -15.06 -5.95 13.53
N TYR A 187 -15.95 -4.96 13.60
CA TYR A 187 -17.30 -5.16 14.10
C TYR A 187 -18.04 -6.26 13.34
N PHE A 188 -18.04 -6.23 12.00
CA PHE A 188 -18.72 -7.23 11.19
C PHE A 188 -18.04 -8.60 11.20
N GLU A 189 -16.76 -8.67 11.42
CA GLU A 189 -16.07 -9.96 11.60
C GLU A 189 -16.45 -10.63 12.94
N LYS A 190 -16.63 -9.83 14.00
CA LYS A 190 -16.97 -10.31 15.35
C LYS A 190 -18.46 -10.62 15.54
N ASN A 191 -19.34 -9.85 14.90
CA ASN A 191 -20.77 -9.89 15.20
C ASN A 191 -21.61 -10.48 14.05
N GLY A 192 -21.02 -10.69 12.87
CA GLY A 192 -21.77 -11.07 11.68
C GLY A 192 -22.75 -10.00 11.20
N GLY A 193 -23.35 -10.20 10.08
CA GLY A 193 -24.42 -9.34 9.57
C GLY A 193 -24.09 -8.67 8.23
N PRO A 194 -25.14 -8.09 7.59
CA PRO A 194 -24.95 -7.36 6.35
C PRO A 194 -24.15 -6.11 6.59
N THR A 195 -23.24 -5.82 5.68
CA THR A 195 -22.44 -4.60 5.70
C THR A 195 -23.23 -3.44 5.10
N CYS A 196 -23.07 -2.23 5.65
CA CYS A 196 -23.68 -1.02 5.10
C CYS A 196 -23.12 -0.68 3.70
N HIS A 197 -21.93 -1.17 3.40
CA HIS A 197 -21.18 -0.88 2.17
C HIS A 197 -20.56 -2.19 1.67
N VAL A 198 -21.28 -2.95 0.85
CA VAL A 198 -20.71 -4.15 0.23
C VAL A 198 -20.24 -3.79 -1.17
N THR A 199 -18.94 -3.81 -1.38
CA THR A 199 -18.32 -3.56 -2.68
C THR A 199 -17.13 -4.49 -2.86
N GLU A 200 -16.95 -5.03 -4.07
CA GLU A 200 -15.75 -5.79 -4.45
C GLU A 200 -14.66 -4.83 -4.94
N PHE A 201 -13.40 -5.14 -4.58
CA PHE A 201 -12.23 -4.39 -5.02
C PHE A 201 -11.88 -4.65 -6.49
#